data_9de1a5288a9bf795e3162c4b965080b0
#
_entry.id   9de1a5288a9bf795e3162c4b965080b0
#
_cell.length_a   1.000
_cell.length_b   1.000
_cell.length_c   1.000
_cell.angle_alpha   90.00
_cell.angle_beta   90.00
_cell.angle_gamma   90.00
#
_symmetry.space_group_name_H-M   'P 1'
#
loop_
_entity.id
_entity.type
_entity.pdbx_description
1 polymer ?
#
loop_
_entity_poly.entity_id
_entity_poly.type
_entity_poly.pdbx_seq_one_letter_code
_entity_poly.pdbx_strand_id
1 'polypeptide(L)' 'MAKEKKIIPNNVRKFREELLMSKAELARKAGLSALTIDRVENGMPCRMDTMRKMLLALGMKLTDKERVFPE' A
#
# COMPACT_ATOMS: atom_id res chain seq x y z
N MET A 1 -12.55 -14.85 22.73
CA MET A 1 -12.16 -15.06 21.67
C MET A 1 -11.55 -13.95 21.01
N ALA A 2 -10.54 -14.06 20.58
CA ALA A 2 -9.91 -13.00 19.99
C ALA A 2 -10.45 -12.77 18.68
N LYS A 3 -10.63 -11.52 18.38
CA LYS A 3 -11.05 -11.22 17.13
C LYS A 3 -9.91 -11.25 16.25
N GLU A 4 -9.96 -12.00 15.25
CA GLU A 4 -8.89 -12.06 14.35
C GLU A 4 -8.83 -10.84 13.54
N LYS A 5 -7.68 -10.20 13.47
CA LYS A 5 -7.53 -9.12 12.55
C LYS A 5 -7.41 -9.65 11.19
N LYS A 6 -8.14 -9.08 10.27
CA LYS A 6 -8.04 -9.47 8.91
C LYS A 6 -6.78 -8.88 8.33
N ILE A 7 -5.87 -9.73 7.94
CA ILE A 7 -4.63 -9.29 7.33
C ILE A 7 -4.71 -9.52 5.85
N ILE A 8 -4.51 -8.46 5.09
CA ILE A 8 -4.61 -8.52 3.64
C ILE A 8 -3.21 -8.43 3.06
N PRO A 9 -2.66 -9.54 2.59
CA PRO A 9 -1.32 -9.51 2.01
C PRO A 9 -1.29 -8.59 0.82
N ASN A 10 -0.20 -7.88 0.67
CA ASN A 10 -0.03 -7.02 -0.48
C ASN A 10 1.44 -6.88 -0.80
N ASN A 11 1.73 -6.27 -1.93
CA ASN A 11 3.09 -6.12 -2.40
C ASN A 11 3.54 -4.68 -2.40
N VAL A 12 2.92 -3.84 -1.59
CA VAL A 12 3.29 -2.42 -1.54
C VAL A 12 4.75 -2.26 -1.17
N ARG A 13 5.18 -2.96 -0.12
CA ARG A 13 6.56 -2.85 0.32
C ARG A 13 7.53 -3.31 -0.76
N LYS A 14 7.20 -4.40 -1.44
CA LYS A 14 8.06 -4.93 -2.48
C LYS A 14 8.27 -3.91 -3.59
N PHE A 15 7.19 -3.34 -4.10
CA PHE A 15 7.30 -2.37 -5.17
C PHE A 15 7.95 -1.09 -4.71
N ARG A 16 7.68 -0.68 -3.47
CA ARG A 16 8.31 0.51 -2.93
C ARG A 16 9.83 0.33 -2.85
N GLU A 17 10.25 -0.82 -2.36
CA GLU A 17 11.68 -1.10 -2.21
C GLU A 17 12.37 -1.24 -3.56
N GLU A 18 11.67 -1.79 -4.54
CA GLU A 18 12.24 -1.89 -5.87
C GLU A 18 12.49 -0.51 -6.48
N LEU A 19 11.71 0.48 -6.05
CA LEU A 19 11.90 1.84 -6.51
C LEU A 19 12.81 2.63 -5.60
N LEU A 20 13.39 1.98 -4.60
CA LEU A 20 14.31 2.61 -3.65
C LEU A 20 13.68 3.80 -2.93
N MET A 21 12.39 3.66 -2.61
CA MET A 21 11.67 4.70 -1.89
C MET A 21 11.52 4.35 -0.42
N SER A 22 11.65 5.36 0.44
CA SER A 22 11.33 5.17 1.85
C SER A 22 9.81 5.23 2.01
N LYS A 23 9.32 4.81 3.18
CA LYS A 23 7.90 4.93 3.47
C LYS A 23 7.46 6.38 3.43
N ALA A 24 8.28 7.28 3.96
CA ALA A 24 7.96 8.69 3.97
C ALA A 24 7.86 9.24 2.54
N GLU A 25 8.74 8.78 1.67
CA GLU A 25 8.71 9.25 0.30
C GLU A 25 7.46 8.76 -0.42
N LEU A 26 7.11 7.49 -0.25
CA LEU A 26 5.90 6.98 -0.86
C LEU A 26 4.68 7.72 -0.32
N ALA A 27 4.64 7.96 0.99
CA ALA A 27 3.54 8.67 1.60
C ALA A 27 3.39 10.06 0.99
N ARG A 28 4.50 10.76 0.83
CA ARG A 28 4.48 12.08 0.26
C ARG A 28 3.95 12.07 -1.17
N LYS A 29 4.41 11.11 -1.97
CA LYS A 29 3.95 10.99 -3.35
C LYS A 29 2.48 10.62 -3.43
N ALA A 30 2.02 9.83 -2.49
CA ALA A 30 0.64 9.36 -2.49
C ALA A 30 -0.32 10.34 -1.79
N GLY A 31 0.23 11.34 -1.12
CA GLY A 31 -0.64 12.25 -0.35
C GLY A 31 -1.19 11.59 0.88
N LEU A 32 -0.43 10.69 1.48
CA LEU A 32 -0.85 9.95 2.67
C LEU A 32 0.19 10.13 3.75
N SER A 33 -0.13 9.66 4.96
CA SER A 33 0.85 9.71 6.04
C SER A 33 1.73 8.46 5.98
N ALA A 34 2.93 8.57 6.52
CA ALA A 34 3.82 7.42 6.59
C ALA A 34 3.23 6.31 7.45
N LEU A 35 2.44 6.68 8.46
CA LEU A 35 1.77 5.70 9.29
C LEU A 35 0.79 4.88 8.48
N THR A 36 0.08 5.52 7.54
CA THR A 36 -0.83 4.81 6.66
C THR A 36 -0.08 3.81 5.80
N ILE A 37 1.07 4.20 5.25
CA ILE A 37 1.88 3.29 4.45
C ILE A 37 2.30 2.09 5.31
N ASP A 38 2.76 2.36 6.53
CA ASP A 38 3.20 1.31 7.41
C ASP A 38 2.08 0.32 7.72
N ARG A 39 0.90 0.83 8.01
CA ARG A 39 -0.25 -0.02 8.30
C ARG A 39 -0.61 -0.89 7.12
N VAL A 40 -0.65 -0.31 5.92
CA VAL A 40 -1.00 -1.08 4.75
C VAL A 40 0.04 -2.16 4.48
N GLU A 41 1.32 -1.83 4.62
CA GLU A 41 2.36 -2.82 4.38
C GLU A 41 2.29 -3.97 5.37
N ASN A 42 1.75 -3.70 6.56
CA ASN A 42 1.56 -4.75 7.55
C ASN A 42 0.26 -5.52 7.37
N GLY A 43 -0.44 -5.28 6.28
CA GLY A 43 -1.64 -6.05 5.97
C GLY A 43 -2.94 -5.50 6.50
N MET A 44 -2.93 -4.28 7.04
CA MET A 44 -4.17 -3.69 7.52
C MET A 44 -5.04 -3.29 6.34
N PRO A 45 -6.36 -3.48 6.43
CA PRO A 45 -7.24 -3.08 5.33
C PRO A 45 -7.18 -1.58 5.10
N CYS A 46 -7.37 -1.18 3.87
CA CYS A 46 -7.43 0.23 3.56
C CYS A 46 -8.54 0.47 2.55
N ARG A 47 -8.91 1.73 2.40
CA ARG A 47 -9.99 2.10 1.49
C ARG A 47 -9.49 2.02 0.05
N MET A 48 -10.45 1.90 -0.86
CA MET A 48 -10.11 1.86 -2.27
C MET A 48 -9.40 3.14 -2.69
N ASP A 49 -9.78 4.27 -2.13
CA ASP A 49 -9.14 5.53 -2.45
C ASP A 49 -7.66 5.51 -2.06
N THR A 50 -7.35 4.90 -0.92
CA THR A 50 -5.97 4.76 -0.47
C THR A 50 -5.19 3.85 -1.41
N MET A 51 -5.81 2.75 -1.85
CA MET A 51 -5.16 1.85 -2.80
C MET A 51 -4.82 2.58 -4.09
N ARG A 52 -5.78 3.37 -4.59
CA ARG A 52 -5.56 4.11 -5.82
C ARG A 52 -4.40 5.08 -5.69
N LYS A 53 -4.36 5.80 -4.56
CA LYS A 53 -3.29 6.76 -4.34
C LYS A 53 -1.94 6.08 -4.31
N MET A 54 -1.87 4.91 -3.68
CA MET A 54 -0.62 4.17 -3.63
C MET A 54 -0.19 3.65 -4.98
N LEU A 55 -1.14 3.13 -5.76
CA LEU A 55 -0.81 2.65 -7.08
C LEU A 55 -0.21 3.74 -7.94
N LEU A 56 -0.85 4.90 -7.94
CA LEU A 56 -0.36 6.01 -8.75
C LEU A 56 1.00 6.48 -8.27
N ALA A 57 1.21 6.50 -6.95
CA ALA A 57 2.49 6.92 -6.39
C ALA A 57 3.61 5.93 -6.73
N LEU A 58 3.26 4.66 -6.93
CA LEU A 58 4.23 3.66 -7.34
C LEU A 58 4.45 3.65 -8.84
N GLY A 59 3.79 4.57 -9.56
CA GLY A 59 3.96 4.65 -11.01
C GLY A 59 3.20 3.58 -11.76
N MET A 60 2.19 2.99 -11.14
CA MET A 60 1.44 1.90 -11.75
C MET A 60 0.08 2.37 -12.19
N LYS A 61 -0.53 1.62 -13.11
CA LYS A 61 -1.87 1.93 -13.55
C LYS A 61 -2.86 1.32 -12.60
N LEU A 62 -4.08 1.86 -12.59
CA LEU A 62 -5.11 1.31 -11.72
C LEU A 62 -5.44 -0.13 -12.11
N THR A 63 -5.25 -0.48 -13.38
CA THR A 63 -5.48 -1.86 -13.80
C THR A 63 -4.42 -2.80 -13.26
N ASP A 64 -3.33 -2.28 -12.68
CA ASP A 64 -2.31 -3.11 -12.05
C ASP A 64 -2.63 -3.41 -10.61
N LYS A 65 -3.84 -3.09 -10.16
CA LYS A 65 -4.22 -3.24 -8.77
C LYS A 65 -3.91 -4.63 -8.23
N GLU A 66 -4.18 -5.66 -9.00
CA GLU A 66 -3.98 -7.01 -8.50
C GLU A 66 -2.53 -7.38 -8.33
N ARG A 67 -1.63 -6.66 -8.97
CA ARG A 67 -0.21 -6.92 -8.77
C ARG A 67 0.25 -6.44 -7.41
N VAL A 68 -0.37 -5.36 -6.92
CA VAL A 68 0.01 -4.77 -5.64
C VAL A 68 -0.88 -5.26 -4.52
N PHE A 69 -2.18 -5.36 -4.79
CA PHE A 69 -3.16 -5.81 -3.81
C PHE A 69 -3.87 -7.05 -4.33
N PRO A 70 -3.20 -8.20 -4.34
CA PRO A 70 -3.84 -9.42 -4.83
C PRO A 70 -4.94 -9.85 -3.87
N GLU A 71 -5.93 -10.55 -4.42
CA GLU A 71 -6.99 -11.03 -3.57
C GLU A 71 -6.97 -12.48 -3.41
#